data_7c26a59aad24fb2c75dc77508be2f250
#
_entry.id   7c26a59aad24fb2c75dc77508be2f250
#
_cell.length_a   1.000
_cell.length_b   1.000
_cell.length_c   1.000
_cell.angle_alpha   90.00
_cell.angle_beta   90.00
_cell.angle_gamma   90.00
#
_symmetry.space_group_name_H-M   'P 1'
#
loop_
_entity.id
_entity.type
_entity.pdbx_description
1 polymer ?
#
loop_
_entity_poly.entity_id
_entity_poly.type
_entity_poly.pdbx_seq_one_letter_code
_entity_poly.pdbx_strand_id
1 'polypeptide(L)'
;MARSSSVRADASPFVPDSRALADLTAAVQACTACPLYIDTTQAVFGKGSAKPRLILVGEQPGDVEDRRGLPFVGPAGRVLWECVEAAGIDRNGLYATNAVKHFKHENRGKRRLHKKPAADEIEACHPWLDSELEAMPKVNIVALGATAARSVLGKPVSISAERRAPLKLGERTVFVTYHPSAVLRADDRAAEVRAALVADLAAAWAASRRPRSVKAGGG
;
A
#
# COMPACT_ATOMS: atom_id res chain seq x y z
N MET A 1 -27.06 -33.81 1.34
CA MET A 1 -26.15 -32.81 1.93
C MET A 1 -25.62 -31.96 0.81
N ALA A 2 -26.23 -30.79 0.61
CA ALA A 2 -25.79 -29.81 -0.42
C ALA A 2 -24.46 -29.23 0.03
N ARG A 3 -23.41 -29.36 -0.77
CA ARG A 3 -22.17 -28.58 -0.60
C ARG A 3 -22.51 -27.14 -0.92
N SER A 4 -22.58 -26.31 0.13
CA SER A 4 -22.58 -24.86 -0.02
C SER A 4 -21.26 -24.52 -0.72
N SER A 5 -21.33 -24.16 -2.00
CA SER A 5 -20.24 -23.49 -2.68
C SER A 5 -20.16 -22.10 -2.05
N SER A 6 -19.27 -21.92 -1.08
CA SER A 6 -18.93 -20.60 -0.60
C SER A 6 -18.36 -19.82 -1.79
N VAL A 7 -19.17 -18.91 -2.34
CA VAL A 7 -18.68 -17.95 -3.33
C VAL A 7 -17.51 -17.24 -2.67
N ARG A 8 -16.33 -17.35 -3.28
CA ARG A 8 -15.12 -16.70 -2.77
C ARG A 8 -15.37 -15.19 -2.78
N ALA A 9 -15.11 -14.54 -1.67
CA ALA A 9 -15.27 -13.09 -1.57
C ALA A 9 -14.37 -12.41 -2.62
N ASP A 10 -14.93 -11.50 -3.42
CA ASP A 10 -14.24 -10.85 -4.53
C ASP A 10 -14.80 -9.43 -4.74
N ALA A 11 -13.93 -8.43 -4.78
CA ALA A 11 -14.32 -7.05 -4.99
C ALA A 11 -14.49 -6.66 -6.47
N SER A 12 -14.16 -7.53 -7.43
CA SER A 12 -14.27 -7.23 -8.86
C SER A 12 -15.63 -6.65 -9.28
N PRO A 13 -16.79 -7.14 -8.76
CA PRO A 13 -18.09 -6.57 -9.13
C PRO A 13 -18.31 -5.12 -8.66
N PHE A 14 -17.51 -4.63 -7.72
CA PHE A 14 -17.60 -3.27 -7.19
C PHE A 14 -16.65 -2.30 -7.90
N VAL A 15 -15.66 -2.81 -8.63
CA VAL A 15 -14.67 -2.01 -9.34
C VAL A 15 -15.28 -1.53 -10.65
N PRO A 16 -15.39 -0.22 -10.92
CA PRO A 16 -15.90 0.29 -12.18
C PRO A 16 -14.89 0.08 -13.32
N ASP A 17 -15.36 0.09 -14.56
CA ASP A 17 -14.49 0.02 -15.75
C ASP A 17 -13.60 1.26 -15.94
N SER A 18 -13.78 2.29 -15.12
CA SER A 18 -13.02 3.53 -15.15
C SER A 18 -11.57 3.32 -14.65
N ARG A 19 -10.63 4.01 -15.28
CA ARG A 19 -9.23 4.14 -14.81
C ARG A 19 -8.97 5.46 -14.07
N ALA A 20 -9.98 6.31 -13.90
CA ALA A 20 -9.82 7.55 -13.16
C ALA A 20 -9.81 7.28 -11.65
N LEU A 21 -8.75 7.71 -10.96
CA LEU A 21 -8.63 7.52 -9.50
C LEU A 21 -9.80 8.13 -8.72
N ALA A 22 -10.43 9.18 -9.26
CA ALA A 22 -11.61 9.80 -8.64
C ALA A 22 -12.82 8.86 -8.64
N ASP A 23 -13.08 8.18 -9.76
CA ASP A 23 -14.19 7.23 -9.89
C ASP A 23 -13.97 6.00 -9.02
N LEU A 24 -12.73 5.47 -9.00
CA LEU A 24 -12.34 4.36 -8.14
C LEU A 24 -12.50 4.74 -6.65
N THR A 25 -12.12 5.97 -6.26
CA THR A 25 -12.27 6.48 -4.89
C THR A 25 -13.74 6.58 -4.47
N ALA A 26 -14.61 6.99 -5.38
CA ALA A 26 -16.04 7.06 -5.11
C ALA A 26 -16.66 5.65 -4.99
N ALA A 27 -16.33 4.76 -5.93
CA ALA A 27 -16.91 3.43 -6.01
C ALA A 27 -16.51 2.53 -4.82
N VAL A 28 -15.29 2.63 -4.31
CA VAL A 28 -14.81 1.80 -3.19
C VAL A 28 -15.65 1.96 -1.91
N GLN A 29 -16.31 3.11 -1.73
CA GLN A 29 -17.15 3.37 -0.56
C GLN A 29 -18.38 2.43 -0.48
N ALA A 30 -18.82 1.88 -1.59
CA ALA A 30 -19.93 0.92 -1.65
C ALA A 30 -19.47 -0.54 -1.57
N CYS A 31 -18.17 -0.82 -1.43
CA CYS A 31 -17.62 -2.17 -1.44
C CYS A 31 -18.01 -2.96 -0.19
N THR A 32 -18.70 -4.08 -0.40
CA THR A 32 -19.10 -5.04 0.64
C THR A 32 -18.58 -6.45 0.36
N ALA A 33 -17.51 -6.57 -0.41
CA ALA A 33 -16.98 -7.85 -0.89
C ALA A 33 -16.44 -8.78 0.22
N CYS A 34 -16.03 -8.24 1.36
CA CYS A 34 -15.55 -9.02 2.50
C CYS A 34 -16.09 -8.43 3.82
N PRO A 35 -16.10 -9.20 4.92
CA PRO A 35 -16.73 -8.74 6.19
C PRO A 35 -16.10 -7.49 6.81
N LEU A 36 -14.93 -7.04 6.36
CA LEU A 36 -14.24 -5.91 6.97
C LEU A 36 -14.99 -4.58 6.86
N TYR A 37 -15.94 -4.45 5.92
CA TYR A 37 -16.74 -3.22 5.79
C TYR A 37 -17.72 -3.01 6.96
N ILE A 38 -18.11 -4.10 7.67
CA ILE A 38 -19.23 -4.08 8.65
C ILE A 38 -18.95 -3.14 9.83
N ASP A 39 -17.73 -3.20 10.39
CA ASP A 39 -17.37 -2.50 11.62
C ASP A 39 -16.43 -1.31 11.37
N THR A 40 -16.29 -0.87 10.11
CA THR A 40 -15.43 0.25 9.74
C THR A 40 -16.22 1.52 9.50
N THR A 41 -15.56 2.67 9.57
CA THR A 41 -16.19 3.97 9.31
C THR A 41 -16.37 4.18 7.81
N GLN A 42 -15.38 3.79 7.01
CA GLN A 42 -15.36 3.96 5.57
C GLN A 42 -14.22 3.15 4.92
N ALA A 43 -14.28 2.95 3.61
CA ALA A 43 -13.13 2.50 2.86
C ALA A 43 -12.07 3.61 2.76
N VAL A 44 -10.79 3.26 2.89
CA VAL A 44 -9.65 4.18 2.74
C VAL A 44 -8.93 3.86 1.44
N PHE A 45 -9.18 4.68 0.43
CA PHE A 45 -8.54 4.57 -0.87
C PHE A 45 -7.16 5.25 -0.88
N GLY A 46 -6.39 5.05 -1.95
CA GLY A 46 -5.09 5.70 -2.08
C GLY A 46 -5.18 7.21 -2.29
N LYS A 47 -4.10 7.92 -1.95
CA LYS A 47 -4.01 9.37 -2.07
C LYS A 47 -2.63 9.79 -2.50
N GLY A 48 -2.55 10.85 -3.31
CA GLY A 48 -1.28 11.44 -3.77
C GLY A 48 -1.35 11.94 -5.20
N SER A 49 -0.21 11.96 -5.87
CA SER A 49 -0.11 12.36 -7.28
C SER A 49 -0.86 11.39 -8.20
N ALA A 50 -1.58 11.90 -9.16
CA ALA A 50 -2.16 11.09 -10.24
C ALA A 50 -1.10 10.62 -11.28
N LYS A 51 0.10 11.22 -11.25
CA LYS A 51 1.25 10.84 -12.07
C LYS A 51 2.49 10.69 -11.19
N PRO A 52 2.47 9.74 -10.25
CA PRO A 52 3.53 9.62 -9.27
C PRO A 52 4.82 9.08 -9.91
N ARG A 53 5.94 9.34 -9.27
CA ARG A 53 7.20 8.68 -9.57
C ARG A 53 7.34 7.35 -8.84
N LEU A 54 6.65 7.23 -7.69
CA LEU A 54 6.74 6.04 -6.84
C LEU A 54 5.40 5.82 -6.13
N ILE A 55 4.96 4.56 -6.06
CA ILE A 55 3.78 4.13 -5.31
C ILE A 55 4.23 3.48 -4.01
N LEU A 56 3.65 3.89 -2.89
CA LEU A 56 3.84 3.27 -1.59
C LEU A 56 2.61 2.42 -1.27
N VAL A 57 2.80 1.13 -1.01
CA VAL A 57 1.71 0.20 -0.69
C VAL A 57 1.90 -0.33 0.73
N GLY A 58 0.96 -0.04 1.62
CA GLY A 58 0.90 -0.60 2.97
C GLY A 58 0.00 -1.83 3.09
N GLU A 59 -0.26 -2.25 4.33
CA GLU A 59 -1.08 -3.43 4.63
C GLU A 59 -2.58 -3.09 4.57
N GLN A 60 -3.04 -2.24 5.48
CA GLN A 60 -4.42 -1.79 5.63
C GLN A 60 -4.47 -0.45 6.38
N PRO A 61 -5.60 0.26 6.37
CA PRO A 61 -5.80 1.44 7.21
C PRO A 61 -5.66 1.11 8.71
N GLY A 62 -5.27 2.10 9.51
CA GLY A 62 -5.40 2.06 10.97
C GLY A 62 -6.67 2.79 11.44
N ASP A 63 -6.85 2.91 12.76
CA ASP A 63 -8.02 3.58 13.37
C ASP A 63 -8.16 5.05 12.96
N VAL A 64 -7.03 5.77 12.85
CA VAL A 64 -7.04 7.18 12.46
C VAL A 64 -7.34 7.33 10.97
N GLU A 65 -6.78 6.46 10.14
CA GLU A 65 -7.02 6.42 8.70
C GLU A 65 -8.49 6.10 8.39
N ASP A 66 -9.07 5.10 9.06
CA ASP A 66 -10.47 4.69 8.92
C ASP A 66 -11.43 5.85 9.23
N ARG A 67 -11.14 6.64 10.29
CA ARG A 67 -11.95 7.80 10.66
C ARG A 67 -11.79 8.98 9.69
N ARG A 68 -10.59 9.18 9.12
CA ARG A 68 -10.28 10.33 8.27
C ARG A 68 -10.45 10.06 6.79
N GLY A 69 -10.58 8.80 6.37
CA GLY A 69 -10.66 8.41 4.97
C GLY A 69 -9.37 8.64 4.18
N LEU A 70 -8.23 8.78 4.85
CA LEU A 70 -6.94 9.08 4.23
C LEU A 70 -5.87 8.08 4.66
N PRO A 71 -5.05 7.55 3.73
CA PRO A 71 -3.97 6.62 4.06
C PRO A 71 -2.81 7.34 4.78
N PHE A 72 -2.16 6.63 5.71
CA PHE A 72 -0.94 7.07 6.40
C PHE A 72 -1.06 8.42 7.12
N VAL A 73 -2.15 8.64 7.85
CA VAL A 73 -2.37 9.84 8.68
C VAL A 73 -2.29 9.56 10.19
N GLY A 74 -2.15 8.31 10.58
CA GLY A 74 -1.96 7.85 11.96
C GLY A 74 -0.48 7.74 12.37
N PRO A 75 -0.19 7.04 13.50
CA PRO A 75 1.17 6.92 14.04
C PRO A 75 2.19 6.32 13.07
N ALA A 76 1.84 5.23 12.38
CA ALA A 76 2.70 4.62 11.37
C ALA A 76 2.92 5.55 10.16
N GLY A 77 1.90 6.32 9.79
CA GLY A 77 1.99 7.33 8.74
C GLY A 77 2.97 8.45 9.09
N ARG A 78 2.98 8.95 10.35
CA ARG A 78 3.99 9.94 10.77
C ARG A 78 5.40 9.42 10.58
N VAL A 79 5.69 8.20 11.04
CA VAL A 79 7.00 7.56 10.84
C VAL A 79 7.35 7.45 9.35
N LEU A 80 6.38 7.05 8.50
CA LEU A 80 6.59 6.97 7.06
C LEU A 80 7.01 8.32 6.47
N TRP A 81 6.28 9.38 6.79
CA TRP A 81 6.54 10.69 6.21
C TRP A 81 7.85 11.32 6.71
N GLU A 82 8.22 11.08 7.97
CA GLU A 82 9.55 11.44 8.49
C GLU A 82 10.68 10.70 7.75
N CYS A 83 10.49 9.40 7.44
CA CYS A 83 11.46 8.62 6.67
C CYS A 83 11.51 9.09 5.20
N VAL A 84 10.40 9.45 4.58
CA VAL A 84 10.32 10.02 3.23
C VAL A 84 11.11 11.34 3.16
N GLU A 85 10.92 12.22 4.14
CA GLU A 85 11.66 13.48 4.24
C GLU A 85 13.16 13.23 4.44
N ALA A 86 13.53 12.37 5.37
CA ALA A 86 14.93 11.98 5.62
C ALA A 86 15.60 11.34 4.40
N ALA A 87 14.84 10.65 3.55
CA ALA A 87 15.32 10.10 2.28
C ALA A 87 15.43 11.14 1.14
N GLY A 88 15.10 12.40 1.39
CA GLY A 88 15.12 13.48 0.40
C GLY A 88 14.09 13.31 -0.72
N ILE A 89 12.95 12.69 -0.42
CA ILE A 89 11.90 12.39 -1.40
C ILE A 89 10.84 13.51 -1.40
N ASP A 90 10.56 14.06 -2.59
CA ASP A 90 9.43 14.96 -2.76
C ASP A 90 8.10 14.21 -2.64
N ARG A 91 7.36 14.52 -1.58
CA ARG A 91 6.06 13.90 -1.28
C ARG A 91 5.04 14.10 -2.41
N ASN A 92 5.12 15.19 -3.17
CA ASN A 92 4.25 15.44 -4.31
C ASN A 92 4.48 14.46 -5.48
N GLY A 93 5.62 13.78 -5.50
CA GLY A 93 5.92 12.72 -6.45
C GLY A 93 5.44 11.33 -6.03
N LEU A 94 4.69 11.21 -4.94
CA LEU A 94 4.25 9.94 -4.37
C LEU A 94 2.74 9.72 -4.52
N TYR A 95 2.36 8.45 -4.61
CA TYR A 95 1.01 7.95 -4.36
C TYR A 95 1.09 6.91 -3.25
N ALA A 96 0.23 6.98 -2.25
CA ALA A 96 0.24 6.09 -1.10
C ALA A 96 -1.11 5.39 -0.96
N THR A 97 -1.09 4.07 -0.83
CA THR A 97 -2.27 3.21 -0.68
C THR A 97 -1.99 2.01 0.21
N ASN A 98 -2.97 1.15 0.39
CA ASN A 98 -2.88 -0.10 1.12
C ASN A 98 -3.41 -1.29 0.30
N ALA A 99 -2.94 -2.50 0.59
CA ALA A 99 -3.42 -3.73 0.00
C ALA A 99 -4.91 -3.98 0.31
N VAL A 100 -5.34 -3.64 1.53
CA VAL A 100 -6.74 -3.77 1.98
C VAL A 100 -7.31 -2.37 2.24
N LYS A 101 -8.57 -2.13 1.85
CA LYS A 101 -9.21 -0.81 1.91
C LYS A 101 -9.98 -0.55 3.21
N HIS A 102 -10.31 -1.58 3.97
CA HIS A 102 -11.03 -1.47 5.24
C HIS A 102 -10.14 -1.85 6.43
N PHE A 103 -10.41 -1.25 7.60
CA PHE A 103 -9.63 -1.45 8.82
C PHE A 103 -10.06 -2.72 9.56
N LYS A 104 -9.27 -3.78 9.53
CA LYS A 104 -9.48 -4.95 10.38
C LYS A 104 -9.07 -4.67 11.82
N HIS A 105 -10.00 -4.77 12.73
CA HIS A 105 -9.77 -4.53 14.15
C HIS A 105 -10.57 -5.47 15.05
N GLU A 106 -10.22 -5.45 16.31
CA GLU A 106 -10.98 -6.06 17.40
C GLU A 106 -11.31 -4.99 18.43
N ASN A 107 -12.55 -4.94 18.86
CA ASN A 107 -12.97 -4.01 19.89
C ASN A 107 -12.54 -4.50 21.29
N ARG A 108 -11.77 -3.66 22.01
CA ARG A 108 -11.41 -3.90 23.41
C ARG A 108 -11.86 -2.70 24.25
N GLY A 109 -13.06 -2.79 24.81
CA GLY A 109 -13.75 -1.66 25.41
C GLY A 109 -13.99 -0.55 24.38
N LYS A 110 -13.49 0.66 24.62
CA LYS A 110 -13.63 1.81 23.71
C LYS A 110 -12.52 1.87 22.64
N ARG A 111 -11.56 0.95 22.63
CA ARG A 111 -10.43 0.95 21.69
C ARG A 111 -10.62 -0.07 20.59
N ARG A 112 -10.34 0.32 19.36
CA ARG A 112 -10.23 -0.58 18.21
C ARG A 112 -8.76 -0.99 18.05
N LEU A 113 -8.46 -2.25 18.32
CA LEU A 113 -7.10 -2.80 18.22
C LEU A 113 -6.89 -3.40 16.85
N HIS A 114 -5.85 -2.96 16.17
CA HIS A 114 -5.44 -3.47 14.86
C HIS A 114 -5.27 -5.00 14.88
N LYS A 115 -5.87 -5.67 13.91
CA LYS A 115 -5.68 -7.10 13.61
C LYS A 115 -5.18 -7.24 12.19
N LYS A 116 -4.28 -8.19 11.96
CA LYS A 116 -3.78 -8.46 10.61
C LYS A 116 -4.91 -9.01 9.72
N PRO A 117 -5.06 -8.52 8.48
CA PRO A 117 -5.99 -9.10 7.51
C PRO A 117 -5.69 -10.58 7.26
N ALA A 118 -6.71 -11.39 7.11
CA ALA A 118 -6.60 -12.78 6.70
C ALA A 118 -6.29 -12.87 5.19
N ALA A 119 -5.84 -14.02 4.73
CA ALA A 119 -5.43 -14.20 3.33
C ALA A 119 -6.60 -14.00 2.36
N ASP A 120 -7.77 -14.52 2.71
CA ASP A 120 -9.01 -14.39 1.95
C ASP A 120 -9.52 -12.94 1.87
N GLU A 121 -9.36 -12.16 2.95
CA GLU A 121 -9.71 -10.73 2.97
C GLU A 121 -8.77 -9.90 2.07
N ILE A 122 -7.48 -10.26 2.04
CA ILE A 122 -6.50 -9.63 1.14
C ILE A 122 -6.83 -9.98 -0.31
N GLU A 123 -7.11 -11.25 -0.61
CA GLU A 123 -7.48 -11.71 -1.94
C GLU A 123 -8.78 -11.05 -2.42
N ALA A 124 -9.80 -10.97 -1.55
CA ALA A 124 -11.06 -10.30 -1.86
C ALA A 124 -10.89 -8.81 -2.20
N CYS A 125 -9.92 -8.13 -1.55
CA CYS A 125 -9.67 -6.71 -1.75
C CYS A 125 -8.71 -6.41 -2.90
N HIS A 126 -8.02 -7.42 -3.45
CA HIS A 126 -6.97 -7.29 -4.46
C HIS A 126 -7.41 -6.54 -5.73
N PRO A 127 -8.65 -6.72 -6.27
CA PRO A 127 -9.09 -5.97 -7.44
C PRO A 127 -9.02 -4.45 -7.30
N TRP A 128 -9.18 -3.91 -6.09
CA TRP A 128 -9.00 -2.49 -5.83
C TRP A 128 -7.53 -2.03 -5.96
N LEU A 129 -6.59 -2.82 -5.44
CA LEU A 129 -5.17 -2.51 -5.59
C LEU A 129 -4.75 -2.60 -7.06
N ASP A 130 -5.19 -3.63 -7.78
CA ASP A 130 -4.91 -3.79 -9.21
C ASP A 130 -5.40 -2.60 -10.00
N SER A 131 -6.62 -2.12 -9.75
CA SER A 131 -7.19 -0.96 -10.44
C SER A 131 -6.39 0.32 -10.20
N GLU A 132 -5.90 0.54 -8.96
CA GLU A 132 -5.00 1.66 -8.67
C GLU A 132 -3.67 1.54 -9.43
N LEU A 133 -3.10 0.34 -9.45
CA LEU A 133 -1.85 0.09 -10.16
C LEU A 133 -2.02 0.23 -11.67
N GLU A 134 -3.12 -0.23 -12.23
CA GLU A 134 -3.44 -0.07 -13.66
C GLU A 134 -3.68 1.38 -14.06
N ALA A 135 -4.24 2.21 -13.17
CA ALA A 135 -4.37 3.65 -13.39
C ALA A 135 -3.01 4.37 -13.48
N MET A 136 -1.95 3.75 -12.95
CA MET A 136 -0.59 4.32 -12.91
C MET A 136 0.44 3.33 -13.49
N PRO A 137 0.36 3.00 -14.79
CA PRO A 137 1.20 1.98 -15.41
C PRO A 137 2.69 2.35 -15.33
N LYS A 138 3.55 1.31 -15.22
CA LYS A 138 5.02 1.43 -15.23
C LYS A 138 5.65 2.19 -14.06
N VAL A 139 4.86 2.64 -13.08
CA VAL A 139 5.39 3.29 -11.89
C VAL A 139 5.94 2.24 -10.92
N ASN A 140 7.16 2.43 -10.42
CA ASN A 140 7.77 1.55 -9.44
C ASN A 140 7.02 1.57 -8.11
N ILE A 141 7.12 0.48 -7.36
CA ILE A 141 6.37 0.27 -6.13
C ILE A 141 7.33 0.05 -4.96
N VAL A 142 7.03 0.64 -3.81
CA VAL A 142 7.59 0.24 -2.52
C VAL A 142 6.51 -0.49 -1.72
N ALA A 143 6.70 -1.76 -1.49
CA ALA A 143 5.83 -2.57 -0.63
C ALA A 143 6.30 -2.49 0.82
N LEU A 144 5.49 -1.89 1.67
CA LEU A 144 5.76 -1.63 3.08
C LEU A 144 5.26 -2.82 3.92
N GLY A 145 6.15 -3.76 4.21
CA GLY A 145 5.86 -4.96 5.00
C GLY A 145 5.41 -6.16 4.17
N ALA A 146 5.37 -7.32 4.83
CA ALA A 146 5.16 -8.63 4.17
C ALA A 146 3.77 -8.77 3.52
N THR A 147 2.72 -8.19 4.12
CA THR A 147 1.35 -8.24 3.58
C THR A 147 1.25 -7.45 2.28
N ALA A 148 1.79 -6.23 2.25
CA ALA A 148 1.85 -5.42 1.04
C ALA A 148 2.68 -6.09 -0.05
N ALA A 149 3.87 -6.62 0.30
CA ALA A 149 4.73 -7.32 -0.63
C ALA A 149 4.05 -8.57 -1.22
N ARG A 150 3.37 -9.37 -0.38
CA ARG A 150 2.57 -10.51 -0.85
C ARG A 150 1.45 -10.09 -1.79
N SER A 151 0.73 -9.03 -1.46
CA SER A 151 -0.37 -8.54 -2.27
C SER A 151 0.11 -8.06 -3.64
N VAL A 152 1.22 -7.30 -3.70
CA VAL A 152 1.78 -6.78 -4.95
C VAL A 152 2.42 -7.89 -5.81
N LEU A 153 3.09 -8.87 -5.19
CA LEU A 153 3.88 -9.90 -5.91
C LEU A 153 3.14 -11.21 -6.12
N GLY A 154 1.95 -11.40 -5.53
CA GLY A 154 1.16 -12.62 -5.63
C GLY A 154 1.77 -13.84 -4.92
N LYS A 155 2.83 -13.67 -4.12
CA LYS A 155 3.53 -14.76 -3.42
C LYS A 155 4.00 -14.34 -2.03
N PRO A 156 4.21 -15.28 -1.09
CA PRO A 156 4.82 -14.98 0.20
C PRO A 156 6.21 -14.35 0.05
N VAL A 157 6.53 -13.37 0.89
CA VAL A 157 7.77 -12.59 0.82
C VAL A 157 8.40 -12.51 2.21
N SER A 158 9.70 -12.80 2.29
CA SER A 158 10.53 -12.55 3.47
C SER A 158 11.16 -11.17 3.38
N ILE A 159 10.77 -10.26 4.28
CA ILE A 159 11.31 -8.88 4.27
C ILE A 159 12.82 -8.87 4.42
N SER A 160 13.39 -9.67 5.33
CA SER A 160 14.84 -9.70 5.58
C SER A 160 15.66 -10.18 4.37
N ALA A 161 15.10 -11.07 3.56
CA ALA A 161 15.75 -11.58 2.36
C ALA A 161 15.55 -10.63 1.16
N GLU A 162 14.32 -10.20 0.93
CA GLU A 162 13.93 -9.52 -0.31
C GLU A 162 14.21 -8.01 -0.31
N ARG A 163 14.32 -7.36 0.86
CA ARG A 163 14.60 -5.92 0.94
C ARG A 163 15.94 -5.49 0.36
N ARG A 164 16.83 -6.45 0.08
CA ARG A 164 18.20 -6.19 -0.42
C ARG A 164 18.29 -6.13 -1.94
N ALA A 165 17.28 -6.62 -2.65
CA ALA A 165 17.28 -6.66 -4.11
C ALA A 165 15.91 -6.27 -4.68
N PRO A 166 15.86 -5.34 -5.66
CA PRO A 166 14.62 -5.01 -6.34
C PRO A 166 14.08 -6.20 -7.13
N LEU A 167 12.75 -6.41 -7.07
CA LEU A 167 12.05 -7.47 -7.76
C LEU A 167 11.36 -6.93 -9.03
N LYS A 168 11.32 -7.72 -10.10
CA LYS A 168 10.61 -7.35 -11.32
C LYS A 168 9.16 -7.82 -11.27
N LEU A 169 8.24 -6.94 -11.68
CA LEU A 169 6.82 -7.22 -11.87
C LEU A 169 6.38 -6.57 -13.19
N GLY A 170 6.47 -7.34 -14.28
CA GLY A 170 6.30 -6.79 -15.62
C GLY A 170 7.30 -5.66 -15.90
N GLU A 171 6.78 -4.50 -16.30
CA GLU A 171 7.59 -3.29 -16.54
C GLU A 171 7.95 -2.51 -15.28
N ARG A 172 7.43 -2.91 -14.11
CA ARG A 172 7.67 -2.26 -12.82
C ARG A 172 8.84 -2.90 -12.09
N THR A 173 9.41 -2.11 -11.18
CA THR A 173 10.32 -2.61 -10.16
C THR A 173 9.64 -2.46 -8.80
N VAL A 174 9.64 -3.53 -8.01
CA VAL A 174 9.09 -3.58 -6.67
C VAL A 174 10.24 -3.61 -5.67
N PHE A 175 10.25 -2.65 -4.77
CA PHE A 175 11.15 -2.58 -3.62
C PHE A 175 10.37 -3.03 -2.40
N VAL A 176 10.93 -3.96 -1.64
CA VAL A 176 10.33 -4.46 -0.40
C VAL A 176 11.07 -3.85 0.78
N THR A 177 10.35 -3.37 1.79
CA THR A 177 10.97 -2.82 3.00
C THR A 177 10.09 -3.07 4.23
N TYR A 178 10.54 -2.62 5.39
CA TYR A 178 9.78 -2.70 6.63
C TYR A 178 8.51 -1.83 6.56
N HIS A 179 7.43 -2.30 7.20
CA HIS A 179 6.29 -1.44 7.44
C HIS A 179 6.67 -0.38 8.50
N PRO A 180 6.25 0.89 8.36
CA PRO A 180 6.62 1.95 9.31
C PRO A 180 6.25 1.62 10.77
N SER A 181 5.19 0.86 11.02
CA SER A 181 4.85 0.38 12.36
C SER A 181 5.89 -0.55 12.98
N ALA A 182 6.81 -1.13 12.18
CA ALA A 182 7.90 -1.91 12.72
C ALA A 182 8.87 -1.03 13.54
N VAL A 183 9.08 0.22 13.14
CA VAL A 183 9.88 1.20 13.90
C VAL A 183 9.26 1.43 15.28
N LEU A 184 7.92 1.54 15.35
CA LEU A 184 7.19 1.78 16.60
C LEU A 184 7.21 0.58 17.57
N ARG A 185 7.54 -0.61 17.09
CA ARG A 185 7.58 -1.87 17.85
C ARG A 185 8.98 -2.43 18.04
N ALA A 186 10.00 -1.73 17.56
CA ALA A 186 11.36 -2.27 17.52
C ALA A 186 12.17 -1.98 18.80
N ASP A 187 11.59 -1.28 19.77
CA ASP A 187 12.25 -0.90 21.04
C ASP A 187 13.69 -0.40 20.79
N ASP A 188 14.69 -1.06 21.34
CA ASP A 188 16.12 -0.70 21.22
C ASP A 188 16.64 -0.70 19.76
N ARG A 189 15.95 -1.39 18.85
CA ARG A 189 16.31 -1.45 17.42
C ARG A 189 15.57 -0.43 16.56
N ALA A 190 14.79 0.47 17.14
CA ALA A 190 13.97 1.44 16.40
C ALA A 190 14.81 2.30 15.45
N ALA A 191 15.99 2.74 15.88
CA ALA A 191 16.91 3.54 15.06
C ALA A 191 17.44 2.75 13.85
N GLU A 192 17.82 1.46 14.04
CA GLU A 192 18.27 0.56 12.98
C GLU A 192 17.17 0.34 11.93
N VAL A 193 15.95 0.01 12.37
CA VAL A 193 14.80 -0.24 11.49
C VAL A 193 14.42 1.02 10.72
N ARG A 194 14.46 2.20 11.38
CA ARG A 194 14.22 3.50 10.74
C ARG A 194 15.29 3.79 9.67
N ALA A 195 16.55 3.63 9.98
CA ALA A 195 17.65 3.86 9.04
C ALA A 195 17.53 2.94 7.81
N ALA A 196 17.17 1.68 8.02
CA ALA A 196 16.92 0.74 6.95
C ALA A 196 15.74 1.16 6.04
N LEU A 197 14.63 1.63 6.63
CA LEU A 197 13.47 2.14 5.88
C LEU A 197 13.85 3.37 5.05
N VAL A 198 14.61 4.32 5.62
CA VAL A 198 15.09 5.51 4.90
C VAL A 198 15.96 5.12 3.72
N ALA A 199 16.93 4.20 3.92
CA ALA A 199 17.82 3.76 2.86
C ALA A 199 17.06 3.05 1.71
N ASP A 200 16.12 2.18 2.03
CA ASP A 200 15.30 1.47 1.04
C ASP A 200 14.41 2.44 0.24
N LEU A 201 13.80 3.43 0.90
CA LEU A 201 13.02 4.49 0.24
C LEU A 201 13.90 5.33 -0.69
N ALA A 202 15.08 5.74 -0.24
CA ALA A 202 16.03 6.51 -1.05
C ALA A 202 16.47 5.73 -2.30
N ALA A 203 16.77 4.43 -2.15
CA ALA A 203 17.13 3.55 -3.27
C ALA A 203 15.98 3.43 -4.29
N ALA A 204 14.74 3.21 -3.83
CA ALA A 204 13.57 3.15 -4.69
C ALA A 204 13.33 4.47 -5.44
N TRP A 205 13.49 5.61 -4.75
CA TRP A 205 13.35 6.93 -5.36
C TRP A 205 14.43 7.22 -6.39
N ALA A 206 15.67 6.84 -6.12
CA ALA A 206 16.78 6.98 -7.08
C ALA A 206 16.53 6.17 -8.35
N ALA A 207 16.06 4.91 -8.20
CA ALA A 207 15.73 4.03 -9.32
C ALA A 207 14.49 4.48 -10.12
N SER A 208 13.63 5.33 -9.56
CA SER A 208 12.45 5.87 -10.23
C SER A 208 12.71 7.13 -11.05
N ARG A 209 13.96 7.62 -11.08
CA ARG A 209 14.34 8.74 -11.97
C ARG A 209 14.23 8.31 -13.41
N ARG A 210 13.38 8.98 -14.21
CA ARG A 210 13.43 8.82 -15.67
C ARG A 210 14.84 9.23 -16.13
N PRO A 211 15.50 8.45 -17.00
CA PRO A 211 16.72 8.94 -17.63
C PRO A 211 16.39 10.29 -18.28
N ARG A 212 17.21 11.31 -17.99
CA ARG A 212 17.14 12.59 -18.73
C ARG A 212 17.25 12.23 -20.19
N SER A 213 16.23 12.50 -21.00
CA SER A 213 16.36 12.46 -22.44
C SER A 213 17.52 13.39 -22.79
N VAL A 214 18.63 12.80 -23.20
CA VAL A 214 19.71 13.55 -23.85
C VAL A 214 19.05 14.09 -25.10
N LYS A 215 18.72 15.40 -25.13
CA LYS A 215 18.40 16.05 -26.38
C LYS A 215 19.64 15.86 -27.25
N ALA A 216 19.53 15.00 -28.27
CA ALA A 216 20.51 14.97 -29.34
C ALA A 216 20.61 16.41 -29.85
N GLY A 217 21.77 17.05 -29.58
CA GLY A 217 22.09 18.33 -30.12
C GLY A 217 22.10 18.19 -31.64
N GLY A 218 21.13 18.79 -32.30
CA GLY A 218 21.19 18.99 -33.75
C GLY A 218 22.36 19.94 -34.02
N GLY A 219 23.33 19.44 -34.72
CA GLY A 219 24.30 20.23 -35.44
C GLY A 219 23.75 20.64 -36.81
#